data_22152f74085ad40c9c7cd6bddfa3acbc
#
_entry.id   22152f74085ad40c9c7cd6bddfa3acbc
#
_cell.length_a   1.000
_cell.length_b   1.000
_cell.length_c   1.000
_cell.angle_alpha   90.00
_cell.angle_beta   90.00
_cell.angle_gamma   90.00
#
_symmetry.space_group_name_H-M   'P 1'
#
loop_
_entity.id
_entity.type
_entity.pdbx_description
1 polymer ?
#
loop_
_entity_poly.entity_id
_entity_poly.type
_entity_poly.pdbx_seq_one_letter_code
_entity_poly.pdbx_strand_id
1 'polypeptide(L)'
;RDGQLMYNRHGAVPDTAPLGGDNRPAGCAGWADASVIVPWEMYLAYGDTRVLEENYECMARWIAYQSLDSRQNCGLRTVDGVQRHDQSDLSSKPFIQVQQSRGDHLTFDESTPFILTATAYAAYVADLMARIARILGKTDDAALYQKRFEDIRTAFREAWVQPDGSLAYWGEMSKGTPQADGTIINQTRYCENAGSTHHPSQTAYALAIDFNLMP
;
A
#
# COMPACT_ATOMS: atom_id res chain seq x y z
N ARG A 1 -17.44 -6.72 -3.30
CA ARG A 1 -18.56 -6.04 -2.61
C ARG A 1 -19.00 -6.83 -1.38
N ASP A 2 -19.43 -8.06 -1.53
CA ASP A 2 -19.96 -8.86 -0.41
C ASP A 2 -18.88 -9.20 0.63
N GLY A 3 -17.66 -9.51 0.20
CA GLY A 3 -16.53 -9.70 1.10
C GLY A 3 -16.20 -8.45 1.91
N GLN A 4 -16.27 -7.28 1.29
CA GLN A 4 -16.10 -6.00 1.97
C GLN A 4 -17.19 -5.78 3.02
N LEU A 5 -18.44 -6.15 2.74
CA LEU A 5 -19.55 -6.04 3.69
C LEU A 5 -19.40 -7.00 4.89
N MET A 6 -18.85 -8.18 4.68
CA MET A 6 -18.66 -9.18 5.75
C MET A 6 -17.53 -8.83 6.73
N TYR A 7 -16.42 -8.27 6.24
CA TYR A 7 -15.28 -7.89 7.09
C TYR A 7 -15.38 -6.48 7.68
N ASN A 8 -16.43 -5.71 7.39
CA ASN A 8 -16.16 -4.35 7.15
C ASN A 8 -16.95 -3.32 7.92
N ARG A 9 -16.41 -2.96 9.00
CA ARG A 9 -16.78 -1.69 9.64
C ARG A 9 -16.08 -0.46 9.00
N HIS A 10 -15.04 -0.65 8.14
CA HIS A 10 -14.15 0.45 7.72
C HIS A 10 -13.77 0.50 6.23
N GLY A 11 -14.23 -0.37 5.37
CA GLY A 11 -13.88 -0.36 3.93
C GLY A 11 -12.77 -1.30 3.49
N ALA A 12 -12.16 -2.06 4.40
CA ALA A 12 -11.12 -3.02 4.04
C ALA A 12 -11.64 -4.09 3.07
N VAL A 13 -10.83 -4.45 2.11
CA VAL A 13 -11.11 -5.53 1.15
C VAL A 13 -10.33 -6.78 1.57
N PRO A 14 -10.96 -7.95 1.60
CA PRO A 14 -10.28 -9.20 1.92
C PRO A 14 -9.31 -9.61 0.82
N ASP A 15 -8.27 -10.36 1.19
CA ASP A 15 -7.26 -10.85 0.25
C ASP A 15 -7.83 -11.84 -0.78
N THR A 16 -8.93 -12.52 -0.46
CA THR A 16 -9.58 -13.52 -1.31
C THR A 16 -11.10 -13.40 -1.25
N ALA A 17 -11.77 -13.70 -2.37
CA ALA A 17 -13.22 -13.80 -2.46
C ALA A 17 -13.59 -15.06 -3.27
N PRO A 18 -14.56 -15.89 -2.83
CA PRO A 18 -15.25 -15.82 -1.54
C PRO A 18 -14.28 -16.04 -0.38
N LEU A 19 -14.66 -15.56 0.79
CA LEU A 19 -13.86 -15.74 2.00
C LEU A 19 -13.65 -17.23 2.26
N GLY A 20 -12.42 -17.70 2.09
CA GLY A 20 -12.00 -18.98 2.62
C GLY A 20 -12.06 -18.94 4.15
N GLY A 21 -12.18 -20.10 4.81
CA GLY A 21 -12.26 -20.20 6.27
C GLY A 21 -11.01 -19.71 7.04
N ASP A 22 -10.08 -19.08 6.36
CA ASP A 22 -8.90 -18.49 6.94
C ASP A 22 -9.26 -17.10 7.48
N ASN A 23 -9.02 -16.87 8.76
CA ASN A 23 -9.06 -15.54 9.38
C ASN A 23 -7.94 -14.62 8.83
N ARG A 24 -7.81 -14.52 7.52
CA ARG A 24 -6.81 -13.64 6.91
C ARG A 24 -7.23 -12.21 7.09
N PRO A 25 -6.34 -11.35 7.52
CA PRO A 25 -6.67 -9.94 7.65
C PRO A 25 -7.00 -9.36 6.27
N ALA A 26 -8.00 -8.51 6.27
CA ALA A 26 -8.36 -7.68 5.13
C ALA A 26 -7.45 -6.44 5.06
N GLY A 27 -7.32 -5.84 3.88
CA GLY A 27 -6.61 -4.59 3.69
C GLY A 27 -5.14 -4.73 3.32
N CYS A 28 -4.74 -5.86 2.74
CA CYS A 28 -3.39 -6.05 2.23
C CYS A 28 -3.20 -5.28 0.93
N ALA A 29 -2.25 -4.34 0.90
CA ALA A 29 -1.90 -3.61 -0.31
C ALA A 29 -1.38 -4.55 -1.41
N GLY A 30 -1.72 -4.23 -2.66
CA GLY A 30 -1.50 -5.07 -3.82
C GLY A 30 -2.62 -6.11 -4.03
N TRP A 31 -3.17 -6.68 -2.98
CA TRP A 31 -4.31 -7.63 -3.05
C TRP A 31 -5.65 -6.92 -3.02
N ALA A 32 -5.88 -6.12 -2.01
CA ALA A 32 -7.12 -5.37 -1.85
C ALA A 32 -7.31 -4.28 -2.92
N ASP A 33 -6.22 -3.77 -3.48
CA ASP A 33 -6.22 -2.81 -4.58
C ASP A 33 -6.84 -3.38 -5.87
N ALA A 34 -6.91 -4.70 -5.99
CA ALA A 34 -7.66 -5.37 -7.07
C ALA A 34 -9.12 -4.91 -7.16
N SER A 35 -9.71 -4.45 -6.05
CA SER A 35 -11.06 -3.88 -6.04
C SER A 35 -11.22 -2.63 -6.91
N VAL A 36 -10.14 -1.91 -7.19
CA VAL A 36 -10.08 -0.76 -8.09
C VAL A 36 -9.48 -1.15 -9.44
N ILE A 37 -8.38 -1.91 -9.42
CA ILE A 37 -7.62 -2.26 -10.62
C ILE A 37 -8.44 -3.14 -11.57
N VAL A 38 -9.11 -4.17 -11.05
CA VAL A 38 -9.87 -5.11 -11.91
C VAL A 38 -11.03 -4.42 -12.64
N PRO A 39 -11.91 -3.62 -12.01
CA PRO A 39 -12.92 -2.87 -12.74
C PRO A 39 -12.34 -1.90 -13.77
N TRP A 40 -11.20 -1.28 -13.48
CA TRP A 40 -10.50 -0.42 -14.43
C TRP A 40 -10.02 -1.19 -15.66
N GLU A 41 -9.34 -2.31 -15.47
CA GLU A 41 -8.87 -3.17 -16.58
C GLU A 41 -10.03 -3.73 -17.42
N MET A 42 -11.14 -4.10 -16.78
CA MET A 42 -12.34 -4.52 -17.49
C MET A 42 -12.92 -3.38 -18.33
N TYR A 43 -12.94 -2.16 -17.80
CA TYR A 43 -13.37 -1.00 -18.57
C TYR A 43 -12.46 -0.76 -19.78
N LEU A 44 -11.15 -0.81 -19.61
CA LEU A 44 -10.20 -0.66 -20.72
C LEU A 44 -10.38 -1.73 -21.79
N ALA A 45 -10.66 -2.97 -21.39
CA ALA A 45 -10.81 -4.07 -22.31
C ALA A 45 -12.13 -4.05 -23.09
N TYR A 46 -13.22 -3.61 -22.47
CA TYR A 46 -14.57 -3.75 -23.03
C TYR A 46 -15.28 -2.42 -23.32
N GLY A 47 -14.78 -1.29 -22.81
CA GLY A 47 -15.39 0.03 -22.97
C GLY A 47 -16.71 0.21 -22.20
N ASP A 48 -17.05 -0.73 -21.31
CA ASP A 48 -18.32 -0.73 -20.58
C ASP A 48 -18.18 0.02 -19.26
N THR A 49 -18.80 1.20 -19.15
CA THR A 49 -18.76 2.02 -17.93
C THR A 49 -19.57 1.44 -16.77
N ARG A 50 -20.50 0.52 -17.03
CA ARG A 50 -21.33 -0.08 -15.97
C ARG A 50 -20.51 -0.79 -14.91
N VAL A 51 -19.40 -1.42 -15.31
CA VAL A 51 -18.49 -2.06 -14.37
C VAL A 51 -17.88 -1.07 -13.38
N LEU A 52 -17.61 0.15 -13.81
CA LEU A 52 -17.11 1.22 -12.95
C LEU A 52 -18.22 1.76 -12.04
N GLU A 53 -19.41 1.98 -12.57
CA GLU A 53 -20.57 2.50 -11.83
C GLU A 53 -20.98 1.56 -10.71
N GLU A 54 -21.12 0.26 -11.02
CA GLU A 54 -21.56 -0.77 -10.06
C GLU A 54 -20.56 -1.02 -8.92
N ASN A 55 -19.26 -0.80 -9.18
CA ASN A 55 -18.21 -1.01 -8.19
C ASN A 55 -17.74 0.28 -7.52
N TYR A 56 -18.23 1.45 -7.93
CA TYR A 56 -17.71 2.74 -7.48
C TYR A 56 -17.71 2.89 -5.95
N GLU A 57 -18.80 2.52 -5.29
CA GLU A 57 -18.90 2.62 -3.84
C GLU A 57 -17.90 1.70 -3.12
N CYS A 58 -17.69 0.50 -3.64
CA CYS A 58 -16.71 -0.42 -3.08
C CYS A 58 -15.29 0.14 -3.21
N MET A 59 -14.96 0.70 -4.38
CA MET A 59 -13.68 1.34 -4.64
C MET A 59 -13.46 2.56 -3.74
N ALA A 60 -14.47 3.43 -3.62
CA ALA A 60 -14.41 4.61 -2.76
C ALA A 60 -14.19 4.25 -1.28
N ARG A 61 -14.85 3.21 -0.78
CA ARG A 61 -14.64 2.69 0.57
C ARG A 61 -13.24 2.16 0.79
N TRP A 62 -12.64 1.52 -0.22
CA TRP A 62 -11.25 1.08 -0.14
C TRP A 62 -10.29 2.27 0.00
N ILE A 63 -10.45 3.31 -0.83
CA ILE A 63 -9.66 4.53 -0.70
C ILE A 63 -9.87 5.23 0.65
N ALA A 64 -11.10 5.28 1.14
CA ALA A 64 -11.40 5.82 2.46
C ALA A 64 -10.69 5.03 3.57
N TYR A 65 -10.66 3.70 3.47
CA TYR A 65 -9.92 2.85 4.40
C TYR A 65 -8.42 3.15 4.39
N GLN A 66 -7.81 3.27 3.21
CA GLN A 66 -6.41 3.67 3.08
C GLN A 66 -6.12 5.10 3.59
N SER A 67 -7.17 5.93 3.69
CA SER A 67 -7.07 7.32 4.14
C SER A 67 -7.20 7.47 5.66
N LEU A 68 -7.63 6.43 6.36
CA LEU A 68 -7.59 6.42 7.81
C LEU A 68 -6.13 6.58 8.28
N ASP A 69 -5.95 7.18 9.44
CA ASP A 69 -4.60 7.39 9.98
C ASP A 69 -3.79 6.10 9.85
N SER A 70 -2.68 6.19 9.13
CA SER A 70 -1.80 5.05 8.86
C SER A 70 -1.40 4.30 10.14
N ARG A 71 -1.35 4.98 11.28
CA ARG A 71 -1.11 4.38 12.60
C ARG A 71 -2.28 3.56 13.13
N GLN A 72 -3.50 3.87 12.73
CA GLN A 72 -4.71 3.10 13.09
C GLN A 72 -4.88 1.89 12.18
N ASN A 73 -4.45 1.99 10.93
CA ASN A 73 -4.47 0.90 9.95
C ASN A 73 -3.31 -0.08 10.13
N CYS A 74 -2.26 0.33 10.77
CA CYS A 74 -1.26 -0.57 11.34
C CYS A 74 -1.93 -1.41 12.42
N GLY A 75 -2.84 -2.28 12.02
CA GLY A 75 -3.35 -3.29 12.93
C GLY A 75 -2.16 -3.94 13.62
N LEU A 76 -2.09 -3.80 14.93
CA LEU A 76 -1.18 -4.54 15.78
C LEU A 76 -1.28 -6.01 15.39
N ARG A 77 -0.40 -6.46 14.50
CA ARG A 77 -0.32 -7.86 14.18
C ARG A 77 0.55 -8.53 15.21
N THR A 78 -0.07 -9.39 15.97
CA THR A 78 0.66 -10.43 16.67
C THR A 78 1.00 -11.51 15.64
N VAL A 79 2.19 -11.44 15.07
CA VAL A 79 2.75 -12.55 14.30
C VAL A 79 3.67 -13.27 15.28
N ASP A 80 3.40 -14.53 15.54
CA ASP A 80 4.15 -15.38 16.49
C ASP A 80 4.24 -14.79 17.91
N GLY A 81 3.17 -14.14 18.40
CA GLY A 81 3.11 -13.57 19.74
C GLY A 81 3.81 -12.21 19.89
N VAL A 82 4.41 -11.66 18.85
CA VAL A 82 5.12 -10.37 18.86
C VAL A 82 4.26 -9.29 18.19
N GLN A 83 3.94 -8.23 18.93
CA GLN A 83 3.36 -7.02 18.36
C GLN A 83 4.42 -6.32 17.51
N ARG A 84 4.20 -6.26 16.21
CA ARG A 84 5.10 -5.56 15.29
C ARG A 84 4.58 -4.15 15.06
N HIS A 85 5.21 -3.19 15.69
CA HIS A 85 5.13 -1.79 15.30
C HIS A 85 6.21 -1.52 14.25
N ASP A 86 5.82 -1.01 13.11
CA ASP A 86 6.76 -0.31 12.29
C ASP A 86 7.03 1.05 12.95
N GLN A 87 8.18 1.16 13.60
CA GLN A 87 8.65 2.38 14.26
C GLN A 87 9.61 3.17 13.36
N SER A 88 9.59 2.92 12.04
CA SER A 88 10.36 3.74 11.13
C SER A 88 9.85 5.19 11.19
N ASP A 89 10.75 6.17 11.06
CA ASP A 89 10.36 7.59 10.94
C ASP A 89 9.35 7.82 9.80
N LEU A 90 9.32 6.92 8.82
CA LEU A 90 8.38 6.95 7.71
C LEU A 90 6.94 6.71 8.16
N SER A 91 6.69 5.87 9.17
CA SER A 91 5.34 5.57 9.66
C SER A 91 4.65 6.80 10.28
N SER A 92 5.42 7.80 10.69
CA SER A 92 4.91 9.06 11.23
C SER A 92 4.61 10.12 10.17
N LYS A 93 5.05 9.91 8.92
CA LYS A 93 4.84 10.86 7.82
C LYS A 93 3.44 10.74 7.25
N PRO A 94 2.76 11.86 7.00
CA PRO A 94 1.47 11.83 6.33
C PRO A 94 1.59 11.22 4.93
N PHE A 95 0.53 10.54 4.49
CA PHE A 95 0.42 9.89 3.18
C PHE A 95 1.33 8.67 2.93
N ILE A 96 2.25 8.34 3.83
CA ILE A 96 2.98 7.08 3.79
C ILE A 96 2.07 5.96 4.33
N GLN A 97 1.92 4.89 3.55
CA GLN A 97 1.06 3.77 3.91
C GLN A 97 1.85 2.71 4.66
N VAL A 98 1.44 2.45 5.88
CA VAL A 98 2.06 1.40 6.73
C VAL A 98 1.17 0.16 6.86
N GLN A 99 0.10 0.10 6.07
CA GLN A 99 -0.76 -1.06 6.02
C GLN A 99 -0.01 -2.30 5.53
N GLN A 100 -0.56 -3.45 5.80
CA GLN A 100 0.04 -4.69 5.36
C GLN A 100 0.19 -4.72 3.83
N SER A 101 1.37 -5.16 3.40
CA SER A 101 1.66 -5.54 2.03
C SER A 101 2.42 -6.87 2.05
N ARG A 102 2.53 -7.52 0.90
CA ARG A 102 3.37 -8.70 0.74
C ARG A 102 4.76 -8.36 0.20
N GLY A 103 5.01 -7.09 -0.06
CA GLY A 103 6.23 -6.64 -0.71
C GLY A 103 6.42 -7.32 -2.06
N ASP A 104 7.64 -7.74 -2.32
CA ASP A 104 8.00 -8.54 -3.48
C ASP A 104 7.92 -10.03 -3.11
N HIS A 105 6.73 -10.60 -3.27
CA HIS A 105 6.48 -11.98 -2.86
C HIS A 105 7.29 -12.96 -3.73
N LEU A 106 8.03 -13.87 -3.09
CA LEU A 106 8.88 -14.86 -3.74
C LEU A 106 10.13 -14.27 -4.46
N THR A 107 10.61 -13.11 -4.03
CA THR A 107 11.90 -12.60 -4.51
C THR A 107 13.05 -13.51 -4.10
N PHE A 108 14.10 -13.59 -4.94
CA PHE A 108 15.26 -14.45 -4.68
C PHE A 108 16.26 -13.81 -3.73
N ASP A 109 16.58 -12.54 -3.91
CA ASP A 109 17.70 -11.90 -3.20
C ASP A 109 17.30 -10.63 -2.44
N GLU A 110 16.51 -9.74 -3.04
CA GLU A 110 16.19 -8.44 -2.47
C GLU A 110 14.69 -8.23 -2.37
N SER A 111 14.21 -8.00 -1.15
CA SER A 111 12.79 -7.72 -0.95
C SER A 111 12.50 -6.23 -1.05
N THR A 112 11.44 -5.87 -1.77
CA THR A 112 10.90 -4.51 -1.76
C THR A 112 10.25 -4.23 -0.41
N PRO A 113 10.56 -3.09 0.24
CA PRO A 113 9.94 -2.74 1.52
C PRO A 113 8.43 -2.69 1.42
N PHE A 114 7.73 -3.28 2.41
CA PHE A 114 6.27 -3.32 2.43
C PHE A 114 5.63 -1.92 2.43
N ILE A 115 6.25 -0.97 3.15
CA ILE A 115 5.80 0.42 3.20
C ILE A 115 5.90 1.08 1.82
N LEU A 116 6.99 0.86 1.10
CA LEU A 116 7.15 1.36 -0.26
C LEU A 116 6.07 0.79 -1.19
N THR A 117 5.90 -0.54 -1.17
CA THR A 117 4.88 -1.22 -1.97
C THR A 117 3.48 -0.72 -1.64
N ALA A 118 3.12 -0.63 -0.36
CA ALA A 118 1.81 -0.15 0.07
C ALA A 118 1.57 1.30 -0.35
N THR A 119 2.58 2.17 -0.22
CA THR A 119 2.48 3.58 -0.63
C THR A 119 2.37 3.72 -2.15
N ALA A 120 3.13 2.93 -2.91
CA ALA A 120 3.06 2.93 -4.37
C ALA A 120 1.66 2.52 -4.86
N TYR A 121 1.10 1.42 -4.34
CA TYR A 121 -0.25 0.99 -4.70
C TYR A 121 -1.32 1.99 -4.26
N ALA A 122 -1.20 2.62 -3.10
CA ALA A 122 -2.15 3.65 -2.67
C ALA A 122 -2.15 4.88 -3.60
N ALA A 123 -0.98 5.28 -4.11
CA ALA A 123 -0.89 6.32 -5.13
C ALA A 123 -1.57 5.87 -6.43
N TYR A 124 -1.25 4.67 -6.91
CA TYR A 124 -1.80 4.14 -8.15
C TYR A 124 -3.33 4.07 -8.14
N VAL A 125 -3.92 3.48 -7.10
CA VAL A 125 -5.39 3.39 -7.03
C VAL A 125 -6.05 4.75 -6.83
N ALA A 126 -5.38 5.73 -6.21
CA ALA A 126 -5.88 7.09 -6.14
C ALA A 126 -5.92 7.76 -7.53
N ASP A 127 -4.88 7.58 -8.36
CA ASP A 127 -4.88 8.05 -9.76
C ASP A 127 -5.97 7.36 -10.60
N LEU A 128 -6.12 6.03 -10.46
CA LEU A 128 -7.20 5.30 -11.13
C LEU A 128 -8.57 5.82 -10.72
N MET A 129 -8.81 6.04 -9.43
CA MET A 129 -10.08 6.59 -8.96
C MET A 129 -10.34 8.01 -9.49
N ALA A 130 -9.32 8.85 -9.63
CA ALA A 130 -9.46 10.16 -10.26
C ALA A 130 -9.90 10.04 -11.73
N ARG A 131 -9.33 9.09 -12.47
CA ARG A 131 -9.72 8.81 -13.87
C ARG A 131 -11.14 8.24 -13.96
N ILE A 132 -11.46 7.26 -13.14
CA ILE A 132 -12.79 6.64 -13.04
C ILE A 132 -13.85 7.71 -12.73
N ALA A 133 -13.60 8.55 -11.74
CA ALA A 133 -14.52 9.63 -11.35
C ALA A 133 -14.75 10.61 -12.51
N ARG A 134 -13.72 10.96 -13.30
CA ARG A 134 -13.87 11.78 -14.50
C ARG A 134 -14.76 11.12 -15.54
N ILE A 135 -14.57 9.83 -15.81
CA ILE A 135 -15.39 9.06 -16.78
C ILE A 135 -16.85 9.05 -16.35
N LEU A 136 -17.10 8.91 -15.04
CA LEU A 136 -18.46 8.88 -14.47
C LEU A 136 -19.06 10.28 -14.20
N GLY A 137 -18.37 11.35 -14.59
CA GLY A 137 -18.85 12.73 -14.40
C GLY A 137 -18.86 13.21 -12.94
N LYS A 138 -18.14 12.53 -12.03
CA LYS A 138 -18.03 12.87 -10.63
C LYS A 138 -16.87 13.84 -10.38
N THR A 139 -17.07 15.10 -10.73
CA THR A 139 -16.01 16.13 -10.76
C THR A 139 -15.34 16.38 -9.42
N ASP A 140 -16.12 16.44 -8.36
CA ASP A 140 -15.60 16.70 -7.00
C ASP A 140 -14.74 15.53 -6.50
N ASP A 141 -15.21 14.30 -6.72
CA ASP A 141 -14.46 13.09 -6.40
C ASP A 141 -13.16 13.01 -7.25
N ALA A 142 -13.24 13.38 -8.52
CA ALA A 142 -12.08 13.40 -9.40
C ALA A 142 -10.99 14.36 -8.90
N ALA A 143 -11.38 15.54 -8.44
CA ALA A 143 -10.45 16.50 -7.85
C ALA A 143 -9.88 16.00 -6.51
N LEU A 144 -10.72 15.39 -5.67
CA LEU A 144 -10.31 14.82 -4.39
C LEU A 144 -9.27 13.71 -4.58
N TYR A 145 -9.53 12.74 -5.45
CA TYR A 145 -8.62 11.63 -5.69
C TYR A 145 -7.34 12.05 -6.42
N GLN A 146 -7.44 13.03 -7.32
CA GLN A 146 -6.26 13.61 -7.95
C GLN A 146 -5.33 14.26 -6.92
N LYS A 147 -5.92 15.06 -6.02
CA LYS A 147 -5.14 15.67 -4.93
C LYS A 147 -4.49 14.61 -4.05
N ARG A 148 -5.22 13.55 -3.70
CA ARG A 148 -4.68 12.44 -2.92
C ARG A 148 -3.50 11.78 -3.61
N PHE A 149 -3.60 11.52 -4.91
CA PHE A 149 -2.48 10.99 -5.69
C PHE A 149 -1.25 11.89 -5.59
N GLU A 150 -1.42 13.21 -5.79
CA GLU A 150 -0.33 14.18 -5.73
C GLU A 150 0.33 14.22 -4.33
N ASP A 151 -0.48 14.18 -3.28
CA ASP A 151 0.00 14.19 -1.90
C ASP A 151 0.82 12.91 -1.61
N ILE A 152 0.33 11.74 -2.02
CA ILE A 152 1.05 10.48 -1.84
C ILE A 152 2.32 10.45 -2.70
N ARG A 153 2.26 10.90 -3.96
CA ARG A 153 3.42 10.99 -4.84
C ARG A 153 4.50 11.88 -4.26
N THR A 154 4.12 13.02 -3.70
CA THR A 154 5.06 13.92 -3.03
C THR A 154 5.71 13.24 -1.85
N ALA A 155 4.93 12.62 -0.97
CA ALA A 155 5.46 11.88 0.17
C ALA A 155 6.36 10.71 -0.24
N PHE A 156 6.01 10.00 -1.32
CA PHE A 156 6.83 8.93 -1.88
C PHE A 156 8.20 9.46 -2.35
N ARG A 157 8.20 10.57 -3.10
CA ARG A 157 9.43 11.20 -3.60
C ARG A 157 10.33 11.67 -2.47
N GLU A 158 9.76 12.33 -1.48
CA GLU A 158 10.50 12.77 -0.29
C GLU A 158 11.07 11.63 0.53
N ALA A 159 10.41 10.46 0.52
CA ALA A 159 10.82 9.30 1.29
C ALA A 159 11.92 8.48 0.59
N TRP A 160 11.83 8.29 -0.71
CA TRP A 160 12.65 7.28 -1.40
C TRP A 160 13.43 7.78 -2.62
N VAL A 161 13.10 8.94 -3.21
CA VAL A 161 13.79 9.42 -4.41
C VAL A 161 14.96 10.29 -4.03
N GLN A 162 16.14 9.96 -4.53
CA GLN A 162 17.38 10.70 -4.33
C GLN A 162 17.52 11.86 -5.34
N PRO A 163 18.39 12.85 -5.08
CA PRO A 163 18.62 13.95 -6.01
C PRO A 163 19.10 13.56 -7.40
N ASP A 164 19.74 12.39 -7.52
CA ASP A 164 20.19 11.81 -8.79
C ASP A 164 19.10 11.01 -9.53
N GLY A 165 17.89 10.95 -8.97
CA GLY A 165 16.76 10.21 -9.50
C GLY A 165 16.77 8.71 -9.15
N SER A 166 17.75 8.23 -8.39
CA SER A 166 17.73 6.86 -7.90
C SER A 166 16.75 6.70 -6.71
N LEU A 167 16.34 5.47 -6.46
CA LEU A 167 15.63 5.14 -5.22
C LEU A 167 16.64 4.76 -4.13
N ALA A 168 16.34 5.11 -2.89
CA ALA A 168 17.06 4.63 -1.73
C ALA A 168 16.08 4.15 -0.67
N TYR A 169 16.40 3.02 -0.04
CA TYR A 169 15.64 2.56 1.12
C TYR A 169 16.15 3.29 2.36
N TRP A 170 15.30 4.16 2.92
CA TRP A 170 15.59 4.80 4.18
C TRP A 170 15.12 3.90 5.32
N GLY A 171 15.99 3.74 6.26
CA GLY A 171 15.74 3.17 7.55
C GLY A 171 17.08 2.75 8.14
N GLU A 172 17.55 3.43 9.17
CA GLU A 172 18.39 2.71 10.12
C GLU A 172 17.56 1.51 10.56
N MET A 173 18.09 0.31 10.33
CA MET A 173 17.54 -0.85 11.02
C MET A 173 17.43 -0.47 12.49
N SER A 174 16.24 -0.48 13.04
CA SER A 174 16.14 -0.65 14.46
C SER A 174 16.87 -1.95 14.73
N LYS A 175 18.06 -1.87 15.31
CA LYS A 175 18.87 -3.04 15.68
C LYS A 175 18.11 -3.93 16.66
N GLY A 176 16.86 -3.57 16.96
CA GLY A 176 16.07 -4.18 18.00
C GLY A 176 16.69 -3.96 19.37
N THR A 177 15.99 -4.33 20.40
CA THR A 177 16.51 -4.29 21.77
C THR A 177 16.96 -5.69 22.13
N PRO A 178 18.28 -5.93 22.33
CA PRO A 178 18.77 -7.23 22.80
C PRO A 178 18.18 -7.53 24.19
N GLN A 179 17.66 -8.72 24.36
CA GLN A 179 17.20 -9.24 25.63
C GLN A 179 18.31 -10.02 26.30
N ALA A 180 18.18 -10.22 27.62
CA ALA A 180 19.16 -10.97 28.43
C ALA A 180 19.33 -12.45 28.00
N ASP A 181 18.34 -13.00 27.30
CA ASP A 181 18.34 -14.37 26.76
C ASP A 181 18.93 -14.45 25.33
N GLY A 182 19.47 -13.34 24.80
CA GLY A 182 20.03 -13.26 23.44
C GLY A 182 19.00 -13.06 22.36
N THR A 183 17.71 -12.96 22.67
CA THR A 183 16.69 -12.60 21.68
C THR A 183 16.72 -11.10 21.37
N ILE A 184 16.35 -10.72 20.16
CA ILE A 184 16.24 -9.33 19.76
C ILE A 184 14.76 -9.03 19.53
N ILE A 185 14.19 -8.18 20.38
CA ILE A 185 12.82 -7.70 20.21
C ILE A 185 12.77 -6.35 19.48
N ASN A 186 11.67 -6.04 18.85
CA ASN A 186 11.47 -4.81 18.05
C ASN A 186 12.42 -4.68 16.84
N GLN A 187 12.95 -5.80 16.35
CA GLN A 187 13.65 -5.80 15.08
C GLN A 187 12.62 -5.63 13.98
N THR A 188 12.66 -4.49 13.31
CA THR A 188 11.83 -4.26 12.13
C THR A 188 12.42 -5.04 10.96
N ARG A 189 11.79 -6.15 10.56
CA ARG A 189 12.19 -6.92 9.39
C ARG A 189 12.11 -6.15 8.06
N TYR A 190 11.48 -4.98 8.08
CA TYR A 190 11.27 -4.14 6.89
C TYR A 190 12.53 -3.42 6.39
N CYS A 191 13.60 -3.49 7.18
CA CYS A 191 14.88 -2.90 6.87
C CYS A 191 16.01 -3.90 7.08
N GLU A 192 15.77 -5.20 6.86
CA GLU A 192 16.83 -6.21 7.00
C GLU A 192 18.08 -5.87 6.18
N ASN A 193 17.96 -4.92 5.27
CA ASN A 193 19.01 -4.49 4.38
C ASN A 193 19.45 -3.03 4.56
N ALA A 194 18.92 -2.28 5.53
CA ALA A 194 19.41 -0.96 5.85
C ALA A 194 20.80 -1.09 6.54
N GLY A 195 21.83 -0.90 5.77
CA GLY A 195 23.24 -1.09 6.20
C GLY A 195 24.00 -2.10 5.37
N SER A 196 23.31 -2.89 4.56
CA SER A 196 23.93 -3.60 3.44
C SER A 196 23.95 -2.68 2.22
N THR A 197 24.92 -2.88 1.36
CA THR A 197 25.07 -2.19 0.06
C THR A 197 23.97 -2.57 -0.94
N HIS A 198 22.74 -2.87 -0.44
CA HIS A 198 21.67 -3.35 -1.29
C HIS A 198 21.04 -2.19 -2.04
N HIS A 199 21.09 -2.31 -3.33
CA HIS A 199 20.39 -1.42 -4.24
C HIS A 199 18.87 -1.68 -4.17
N PRO A 200 18.04 -0.67 -4.44
CA PRO A 200 16.60 -0.87 -4.54
C PRO A 200 16.28 -1.96 -5.56
N SER A 201 15.32 -2.81 -5.22
CA SER A 201 14.91 -3.93 -6.07
C SER A 201 14.39 -3.47 -7.42
N GLN A 202 14.46 -4.34 -8.42
CA GLN A 202 13.83 -4.08 -9.73
C GLN A 202 12.33 -3.79 -9.58
N THR A 203 11.64 -4.48 -8.67
CA THR A 203 10.23 -4.26 -8.37
C THR A 203 9.96 -2.85 -7.86
N ALA A 204 10.81 -2.30 -6.98
CA ALA A 204 10.65 -0.93 -6.49
C ALA A 204 10.69 0.09 -7.64
N TYR A 205 11.65 -0.05 -8.55
CA TYR A 205 11.73 0.81 -9.73
C TYR A 205 10.56 0.61 -10.68
N ALA A 206 10.14 -0.64 -10.94
CA ALA A 206 9.01 -0.93 -11.81
C ALA A 206 7.73 -0.26 -11.28
N LEU A 207 7.43 -0.41 -9.99
CA LEU A 207 6.27 0.25 -9.37
C LEU A 207 6.38 1.78 -9.41
N ALA A 208 7.56 2.32 -9.12
CA ALA A 208 7.74 3.77 -9.09
C ALA A 208 7.62 4.41 -10.49
N ILE A 209 8.07 3.73 -11.53
CA ILE A 209 7.98 4.21 -12.92
C ILE A 209 6.54 4.03 -13.45
N ASP A 210 5.98 2.84 -13.32
CA ASP A 210 4.66 2.51 -13.88
C ASP A 210 3.54 3.34 -13.23
N PHE A 211 3.65 3.60 -11.93
CA PHE A 211 2.68 4.39 -11.17
C PHE A 211 2.97 5.91 -11.17
N ASN A 212 3.90 6.36 -12.03
CA ASN A 212 4.25 7.77 -12.20
C ASN A 212 4.70 8.45 -10.89
N LEU A 213 5.48 7.75 -10.07
CA LEU A 213 5.98 8.25 -8.80
C LEU A 213 7.38 8.90 -8.94
N MET A 214 8.11 8.58 -9.99
CA MET A 214 9.40 9.19 -10.30
C MET A 214 9.23 10.64 -10.79
N PRO A 215 10.27 11.48 -10.68
CA PRO A 215 10.27 12.84 -11.23
C PRO A 215 10.02 12.90 -12.72
#